data_0b727621fe2e4749e5c5afd78db49e68
#
_entry.id   0b727621fe2e4749e5c5afd78db49e68
#
_cell.length_a   1.000
_cell.length_b   1.000
_cell.length_c   1.000
_cell.angle_alpha   90.00
_cell.angle_beta   90.00
_cell.angle_gamma   90.00
#
_symmetry.space_group_name_H-M   'P 1'
#
loop_
_entity.id
_entity.type
_entity.pdbx_description
1 polymer ?
#
loop_
_entity_poly.entity_id
_entity_poly.type
_entity_poly.pdbx_seq_one_letter_code
_entity_poly.pdbx_strand_id
1 'polypeptide(L)'
;MKQSTEDKIIDAARELFYRKGYEGVTVRDIANKAEVNLALLHYYFRTKDKIFEIVFKDAFGLLFRKLNIALSSDTDLFEKIRLIISSYTITATKHPQLASFILHELSVNADSMWKIIYSNDGKTDVNENYNKFFQEIADAGENGIIMKIDPKILFIDIISLSLFPFVASAFVTKFLYSKKKSGFNEMIKNRIDHVYELIIKNLTL
;
A
#
# COMPACT_ATOMS: atom_id res chain seq x y z
N MET A 1 24.12 15.36 7.63
CA MET A 1 24.44 15.47 6.18
C MET A 1 23.43 16.42 5.55
N LYS A 2 23.88 17.32 4.65
CA LYS A 2 22.98 18.25 3.94
C LYS A 2 22.19 17.44 2.91
N GLN A 3 20.86 17.50 2.93
CA GLN A 3 19.99 16.84 1.96
C GLN A 3 20.32 17.34 0.55
N SER A 4 20.39 16.43 -0.43
CA SER A 4 20.65 16.80 -1.82
C SER A 4 19.46 17.60 -2.40
N THR A 5 19.71 18.36 -3.46
CA THR A 5 18.64 19.08 -4.16
C THR A 5 17.63 18.11 -4.77
N GLU A 6 18.09 16.98 -5.26
CA GLU A 6 17.24 15.91 -5.80
C GLU A 6 16.30 15.36 -4.73
N ASP A 7 16.83 15.02 -3.54
CA ASP A 7 16.01 14.53 -2.42
C ASP A 7 14.95 15.55 -2.00
N LYS A 8 15.30 16.83 -1.96
CA LYS A 8 14.33 17.90 -1.64
C LYS A 8 13.17 17.95 -2.62
N ILE A 9 13.46 17.81 -3.92
CA ILE A 9 12.43 17.81 -4.96
C ILE A 9 11.54 16.58 -4.82
N ILE A 10 12.11 15.39 -4.60
CA ILE A 10 11.34 14.16 -4.42
C ILE A 10 10.49 14.20 -3.16
N ASP A 11 11.01 14.69 -2.03
CA ASP A 11 10.23 14.80 -0.80
C ASP A 11 9.08 15.80 -0.92
N ALA A 12 9.32 16.96 -1.56
CA ALA A 12 8.27 17.93 -1.86
C ALA A 12 7.19 17.34 -2.79
N ALA A 13 7.59 16.62 -3.82
CA ALA A 13 6.68 15.94 -4.75
C ALA A 13 5.87 14.85 -4.04
N ARG A 14 6.51 14.03 -3.19
CA ARG A 14 5.85 12.99 -2.40
C ARG A 14 4.73 13.56 -1.55
N GLU A 15 5.00 14.64 -0.79
CA GLU A 15 3.99 15.30 0.04
C GLU A 15 2.82 15.82 -0.80
N LEU A 16 3.09 16.43 -1.94
CA LEU A 16 2.07 16.99 -2.83
C LEU A 16 1.23 15.89 -3.48
N PHE A 17 1.86 14.87 -4.07
CA PHE A 17 1.16 13.76 -4.72
C PHE A 17 0.32 12.95 -3.75
N TYR A 18 0.80 12.68 -2.54
CA TYR A 18 0.02 11.96 -1.52
C TYR A 18 -1.25 12.71 -1.11
N ARG A 19 -1.24 14.05 -1.20
CA ARG A 19 -2.39 14.87 -0.83
C ARG A 19 -3.36 15.16 -1.96
N LYS A 20 -2.88 15.32 -3.19
CA LYS A 20 -3.65 15.86 -4.32
C LYS A 20 -3.72 14.91 -5.51
N GLY A 21 -3.03 13.75 -5.48
CA GLY A 21 -2.88 12.87 -6.63
C GLY A 21 -2.00 13.47 -7.73
N TYR A 22 -1.80 12.69 -8.78
CA TYR A 22 -1.00 13.12 -9.93
C TYR A 22 -1.58 14.37 -10.62
N GLU A 23 -2.87 14.36 -10.94
CA GLU A 23 -3.52 15.45 -11.68
C GLU A 23 -3.54 16.77 -10.90
N GLY A 24 -3.67 16.71 -9.57
CA GLY A 24 -3.79 17.88 -8.71
C GLY A 24 -2.48 18.63 -8.43
N VAL A 25 -1.35 18.24 -9.06
CA VAL A 25 0.00 18.80 -8.80
C VAL A 25 0.63 19.29 -10.09
N THR A 26 1.18 20.50 -10.08
CA THR A 26 1.99 21.05 -11.17
C THR A 26 3.48 21.01 -10.85
N VAL A 27 4.33 21.08 -11.89
CA VAL A 27 5.80 21.17 -11.71
C VAL A 27 6.18 22.43 -10.92
N ARG A 28 5.41 23.52 -11.08
CA ARG A 28 5.60 24.76 -10.34
C ARG A 28 5.30 24.59 -8.84
N ASP A 29 4.26 23.82 -8.51
CA ASP A 29 3.95 23.51 -7.10
C ASP A 29 5.10 22.76 -6.44
N ILE A 30 5.68 21.78 -7.15
CA ILE A 30 6.83 21.01 -6.67
C ILE A 30 8.05 21.90 -6.49
N ALA A 31 8.38 22.74 -7.48
CA ALA A 31 9.52 23.65 -7.39
C ALA A 31 9.40 24.64 -6.22
N ASN A 32 8.21 25.25 -6.07
CA ASN A 32 7.93 26.16 -4.96
C ASN A 32 8.04 25.45 -3.60
N LYS A 33 7.47 24.25 -3.47
CA LYS A 33 7.51 23.47 -2.23
C LYS A 33 8.93 23.00 -1.87
N ALA A 34 9.75 22.67 -2.88
CA ALA A 34 11.14 22.27 -2.70
C ALA A 34 12.11 23.46 -2.52
N GLU A 35 11.62 24.69 -2.64
CA GLU A 35 12.40 25.94 -2.59
C GLU A 35 13.53 25.96 -3.65
N VAL A 36 13.21 25.49 -4.86
CA VAL A 36 14.11 25.50 -6.01
C VAL A 36 13.49 26.28 -7.17
N ASN A 37 14.31 26.80 -8.07
CA ASN A 37 13.79 27.37 -9.31
C ASN A 37 13.39 26.27 -10.31
N LEU A 38 12.50 26.64 -11.24
CA LEU A 38 11.93 25.69 -12.20
C LEU A 38 12.99 25.10 -13.15
N ALA A 39 14.02 25.90 -13.50
CA ALA A 39 15.12 25.45 -14.36
C ALA A 39 15.92 24.32 -13.69
N LEU A 40 16.19 24.45 -12.40
CA LEU A 40 16.89 23.44 -11.61
C LEU A 40 16.07 22.15 -11.50
N LEU A 41 14.75 22.25 -11.29
CA LEU A 41 13.87 21.09 -11.27
C LEU A 41 13.89 20.37 -12.64
N HIS A 42 13.79 21.10 -13.76
CA HIS A 42 13.86 20.50 -15.10
C HIS A 42 15.24 19.90 -15.43
N TYR A 43 16.31 20.45 -14.86
CA TYR A 43 17.65 19.87 -14.99
C TYR A 43 17.72 18.46 -14.38
N TYR A 44 17.13 18.26 -13.19
CA TYR A 44 17.16 16.96 -12.51
C TYR A 44 16.17 15.94 -13.11
N PHE A 45 14.93 16.37 -13.37
CA PHE A 45 13.85 15.42 -13.63
C PHE A 45 13.16 15.58 -14.99
N ARG A 46 13.40 16.65 -15.73
CA ARG A 46 12.82 16.98 -17.03
C ARG A 46 11.29 17.09 -17.05
N THR A 47 10.53 16.09 -16.54
CA THR A 47 9.07 16.05 -16.59
C THR A 47 8.45 15.70 -15.23
N LYS A 48 7.17 16.06 -15.04
CA LYS A 48 6.37 15.66 -13.89
C LYS A 48 6.23 14.13 -13.80
N ASP A 49 6.11 13.47 -14.96
CA ASP A 49 5.95 12.01 -15.02
C ASP A 49 7.15 11.28 -14.40
N LYS A 50 8.36 11.76 -14.66
CA LYS A 50 9.58 11.17 -14.08
C LYS A 50 9.64 11.30 -12.56
N ILE A 51 9.24 12.45 -12.04
CA ILE A 51 9.14 12.66 -10.58
C ILE A 51 8.06 11.74 -10.00
N PHE A 52 6.90 11.68 -10.65
CA PHE A 52 5.80 10.85 -10.22
C PHE A 52 6.14 9.36 -10.24
N GLU A 53 6.80 8.88 -11.31
CA GLU A 53 7.27 7.50 -11.44
C GLU A 53 8.12 7.09 -10.23
N ILE A 54 9.08 7.94 -9.83
CA ILE A 54 9.94 7.69 -8.66
C ILE A 54 9.09 7.63 -7.38
N VAL A 55 8.26 8.64 -7.15
CA VAL A 55 7.41 8.71 -5.96
C VAL A 55 6.44 7.53 -5.87
N PHE A 56 5.84 7.14 -6.99
CA PHE A 56 4.92 6.01 -7.03
C PHE A 56 5.63 4.68 -6.80
N LYS A 57 6.81 4.45 -7.41
CA LYS A 57 7.64 3.26 -7.16
C LYS A 57 8.05 3.13 -5.71
N ASP A 58 8.47 4.23 -5.08
CA ASP A 58 8.82 4.26 -3.66
C ASP A 58 7.61 3.89 -2.79
N ALA A 59 6.46 4.52 -3.06
CA ALA A 59 5.21 4.28 -2.36
C ALA A 59 4.75 2.83 -2.47
N PHE A 60 4.68 2.32 -3.70
CA PHE A 60 4.33 0.94 -3.98
C PHE A 60 5.31 -0.02 -3.31
N GLY A 61 6.62 0.24 -3.44
CA GLY A 61 7.66 -0.56 -2.80
C GLY A 61 7.57 -0.60 -1.28
N LEU A 62 7.14 0.48 -0.61
CA LEU A 62 6.94 0.47 0.85
C LEU A 62 5.81 -0.48 1.26
N LEU A 63 4.72 -0.53 0.49
CA LEU A 63 3.58 -1.40 0.78
C LEU A 63 3.87 -2.85 0.41
N PHE A 64 4.48 -3.09 -0.75
CA PHE A 64 4.61 -4.43 -1.34
C PHE A 64 5.86 -5.19 -0.90
N ARG A 65 6.97 -4.52 -0.52
CA ARG A 65 8.16 -5.25 -0.03
C ARG A 65 7.89 -6.08 1.22
N LYS A 66 7.16 -5.52 2.19
CA LYS A 66 6.80 -6.25 3.42
C LYS A 66 5.81 -7.37 3.16
N LEU A 67 4.87 -7.11 2.24
CA LEU A 67 3.95 -8.14 1.78
C LEU A 67 4.70 -9.30 1.11
N ASN A 68 5.64 -9.00 0.22
CA ASN A 68 6.43 -10.03 -0.45
C ASN A 68 7.25 -10.87 0.55
N ILE A 69 7.80 -10.25 1.60
CA ILE A 69 8.47 -10.98 2.69
C ILE A 69 7.48 -11.91 3.41
N ALA A 70 6.26 -11.44 3.70
CA ALA A 70 5.25 -12.28 4.33
C ALA A 70 4.82 -13.46 3.45
N LEU A 71 4.61 -13.21 2.14
CA LEU A 71 4.24 -14.24 1.17
C LEU A 71 5.33 -15.29 0.97
N SER A 72 6.61 -14.89 1.01
CA SER A 72 7.76 -15.79 0.84
C SER A 72 8.23 -16.46 2.12
N SER A 73 7.58 -16.19 3.28
CA SER A 73 7.96 -16.80 4.55
C SER A 73 7.68 -18.31 4.54
N ASP A 74 8.57 -19.07 5.19
CA ASP A 74 8.42 -20.51 5.42
C ASP A 74 7.65 -20.76 6.74
N THR A 75 6.44 -20.25 6.81
CA THR A 75 5.52 -20.40 7.93
C THR A 75 4.24 -21.09 7.47
N ASP A 76 3.45 -21.61 8.41
CA ASP A 76 2.14 -22.17 8.07
C ASP A 76 1.18 -21.10 7.50
N LEU A 77 0.10 -21.55 6.86
CA LEU A 77 -0.87 -20.69 6.21
C LEU A 77 -1.48 -19.63 7.15
N PHE A 78 -1.79 -20.01 8.38
CA PHE A 78 -2.46 -19.12 9.34
C PHE A 78 -1.51 -18.01 9.79
N GLU A 79 -0.25 -18.36 10.10
CA GLU A 79 0.77 -17.35 10.43
C GLU A 79 1.09 -16.45 9.24
N LYS A 80 1.12 -17.00 8.03
CA LYS A 80 1.30 -16.22 6.79
C LYS A 80 0.18 -15.20 6.61
N ILE A 81 -1.08 -15.58 6.83
CA ILE A 81 -2.22 -14.66 6.82
C ILE A 81 -2.03 -13.54 7.87
N ARG A 82 -1.60 -13.88 9.08
CA ARG A 82 -1.32 -12.91 10.14
C ARG A 82 -0.22 -11.92 9.76
N LEU A 83 0.86 -12.41 9.15
CA LEU A 83 1.96 -11.59 8.65
C LEU A 83 1.52 -10.62 7.54
N ILE A 84 0.64 -11.06 6.64
CA ILE A 84 0.06 -10.22 5.58
C ILE A 84 -0.78 -9.10 6.19
N ILE A 85 -1.72 -9.42 7.09
CA ILE A 85 -2.55 -8.44 7.81
C ILE A 85 -1.67 -7.42 8.54
N SER A 86 -0.66 -7.91 9.27
CA SER A 86 0.30 -7.08 10.02
C SER A 86 1.08 -6.15 9.11
N SER A 87 1.56 -6.67 7.97
CA SER A 87 2.33 -5.89 6.99
C SER A 87 1.55 -4.70 6.45
N TYR A 88 0.30 -4.90 6.07
CA TYR A 88 -0.58 -3.83 5.59
C TYR A 88 -0.92 -2.84 6.71
N THR A 89 -1.39 -3.33 7.85
CA THR A 89 -1.85 -2.49 8.96
C THR A 89 -0.74 -1.63 9.53
N ILE A 90 0.45 -2.22 9.79
CA ILE A 90 1.61 -1.48 10.33
C ILE A 90 2.11 -0.44 9.32
N THR A 91 2.17 -0.80 8.03
CA THR A 91 2.64 0.13 7.00
C THR A 91 1.68 1.31 6.85
N ALA A 92 0.37 1.05 6.80
CA ALA A 92 -0.65 2.09 6.70
C ALA A 92 -0.73 2.95 7.98
N THR A 93 -0.47 2.38 9.16
CA THR A 93 -0.38 3.15 10.42
C THR A 93 0.79 4.14 10.40
N LYS A 94 1.95 3.72 9.89
CA LYS A 94 3.15 4.57 9.78
C LYS A 94 3.03 5.62 8.66
N HIS A 95 2.32 5.28 7.59
CA HIS A 95 2.15 6.10 6.40
C HIS A 95 0.68 6.21 6.01
N PRO A 96 -0.16 6.95 6.78
CA PRO A 96 -1.63 6.91 6.61
C PRO A 96 -2.14 7.34 5.23
N GLN A 97 -1.38 8.16 4.50
CA GLN A 97 -1.77 8.64 3.17
C GLN A 97 -1.36 7.68 2.05
N LEU A 98 -0.48 6.70 2.35
CA LEU A 98 0.11 5.80 1.36
C LEU A 98 -0.94 4.93 0.67
N ALA A 99 -1.79 4.28 1.46
CA ALA A 99 -2.83 3.39 0.94
C ALA A 99 -3.83 4.16 0.06
N SER A 100 -4.29 5.33 0.53
CA SER A 100 -5.20 6.19 -0.25
C SER A 100 -4.57 6.65 -1.56
N PHE A 101 -3.30 7.06 -1.54
CA PHE A 101 -2.57 7.48 -2.74
C PHE A 101 -2.45 6.35 -3.75
N ILE A 102 -1.95 5.18 -3.34
CA ILE A 102 -1.75 4.04 -4.23
C ILE A 102 -3.09 3.58 -4.83
N LEU A 103 -4.12 3.39 -4.01
CA LEU A 103 -5.43 2.92 -4.49
C LEU A 103 -6.11 3.94 -5.40
N HIS A 104 -5.98 5.25 -5.11
CA HIS A 104 -6.48 6.30 -6.00
C HIS A 104 -5.82 6.22 -7.38
N GLU A 105 -4.49 6.20 -7.45
CA GLU A 105 -3.77 6.17 -8.72
C GLU A 105 -4.04 4.86 -9.50
N LEU A 106 -4.11 3.72 -8.82
CA LEU A 106 -4.48 2.44 -9.45
C LEU A 106 -5.92 2.44 -9.99
N SER A 107 -6.85 3.17 -9.37
CA SER A 107 -8.23 3.23 -9.84
C SER A 107 -8.43 4.19 -11.02
N VAL A 108 -7.65 5.27 -11.09
CA VAL A 108 -7.82 6.30 -12.12
C VAL A 108 -6.91 6.06 -13.32
N ASN A 109 -5.70 5.54 -13.09
CA ASN A 109 -4.63 5.42 -14.07
C ASN A 109 -4.04 3.99 -14.13
N ALA A 110 -4.87 2.96 -14.02
CA ALA A 110 -4.45 1.57 -13.88
C ALA A 110 -3.37 1.14 -14.87
N ASP A 111 -3.56 1.38 -16.17
CA ASP A 111 -2.61 0.96 -17.21
C ASP A 111 -1.23 1.63 -17.06
N SER A 112 -1.22 2.91 -16.68
CA SER A 112 0.03 3.65 -16.47
C SER A 112 0.75 3.17 -15.22
N MET A 113 -0.01 2.88 -14.15
CA MET A 113 0.54 2.35 -12.90
C MET A 113 1.11 0.94 -13.09
N TRP A 114 0.42 0.09 -13.84
CA TRP A 114 0.94 -1.23 -14.21
C TRP A 114 2.26 -1.13 -14.98
N LYS A 115 2.37 -0.23 -15.95
CA LYS A 115 3.63 0.01 -16.66
C LYS A 115 4.75 0.43 -15.71
N ILE A 116 4.47 1.31 -14.75
CA ILE A 116 5.45 1.74 -13.76
C ILE A 116 5.88 0.57 -12.85
N ILE A 117 4.94 -0.24 -12.38
CA ILE A 117 5.20 -1.39 -11.49
C ILE A 117 6.07 -2.43 -12.21
N TYR A 118 5.76 -2.75 -13.46
CA TYR A 118 6.46 -3.78 -14.23
C TYR A 118 7.63 -3.26 -15.07
N SER A 119 7.89 -1.94 -15.13
CA SER A 119 9.02 -1.36 -15.87
C SER A 119 10.38 -1.56 -15.20
N ASN A 120 10.43 -2.04 -13.99
CA ASN A 120 11.67 -2.46 -13.36
C ASN A 120 11.98 -3.90 -13.78
N ASP A 121 12.96 -4.01 -14.69
CA ASP A 121 13.75 -5.21 -15.06
C ASP A 121 13.27 -6.55 -14.48
N GLY A 122 12.03 -6.90 -14.80
CA GLY A 122 11.55 -8.26 -14.98
C GLY A 122 11.68 -9.26 -13.84
N LYS A 123 11.95 -8.86 -12.60
CA LYS A 123 12.12 -9.82 -11.51
C LYS A 123 11.61 -9.28 -10.17
N THR A 124 10.41 -8.76 -10.13
CA THR A 124 9.68 -8.88 -8.89
C THR A 124 9.05 -10.26 -8.90
N ASP A 125 9.57 -11.17 -8.06
CA ASP A 125 8.98 -12.49 -7.76
C ASP A 125 7.57 -12.36 -7.11
N VAL A 126 6.96 -11.20 -7.24
CA VAL A 126 5.65 -10.88 -6.71
C VAL A 126 4.63 -11.90 -7.25
N ASN A 127 4.62 -12.14 -8.57
CA ASN A 127 3.67 -13.08 -9.16
C ASN A 127 3.91 -14.52 -8.69
N GLU A 128 5.17 -14.93 -8.51
CA GLU A 128 5.49 -16.29 -8.05
C GLU A 128 5.04 -16.49 -6.60
N ASN A 129 5.35 -15.55 -5.71
CA ASN A 129 4.97 -15.65 -4.30
C ASN A 129 3.44 -15.58 -4.10
N TYR A 130 2.73 -14.75 -4.89
CA TYR A 130 1.27 -14.77 -4.91
C TYR A 130 0.71 -16.11 -5.38
N ASN A 131 1.25 -16.67 -6.46
CA ASN A 131 0.79 -17.95 -6.98
C ASN A 131 1.03 -19.07 -5.97
N LYS A 132 2.18 -19.10 -5.28
CA LYS A 132 2.46 -20.05 -4.21
C LYS A 132 1.44 -19.93 -3.07
N PHE A 133 1.19 -18.70 -2.61
CA PHE A 133 0.21 -18.45 -1.55
C PHE A 133 -1.21 -18.84 -1.95
N PHE A 134 -1.62 -18.58 -3.18
CA PHE A 134 -2.92 -19.01 -3.68
C PHE A 134 -3.02 -20.53 -3.78
N GLN A 135 -1.94 -21.21 -4.16
CA GLN A 135 -1.90 -22.69 -4.17
C GLN A 135 -1.97 -23.24 -2.74
N GLU A 136 -1.26 -22.67 -1.77
CA GLU A 136 -1.35 -23.07 -0.36
C GLU A 136 -2.79 -22.98 0.18
N ILE A 137 -3.53 -21.91 -0.16
CA ILE A 137 -4.94 -21.77 0.23
C ILE A 137 -5.80 -22.84 -0.44
N ALA A 138 -5.61 -23.08 -1.74
CA ALA A 138 -6.36 -24.09 -2.47
C ALA A 138 -6.12 -25.50 -1.90
N ASP A 139 -4.87 -25.86 -1.67
CA ASP A 139 -4.47 -27.14 -1.08
C ASP A 139 -5.02 -27.34 0.33
N ALA A 140 -5.01 -26.28 1.15
CA ALA A 140 -5.58 -26.33 2.50
C ALA A 140 -7.10 -26.57 2.46
N GLY A 141 -7.80 -25.98 1.50
CA GLY A 141 -9.23 -26.23 1.27
C GLY A 141 -9.52 -27.66 0.77
N GLU A 142 -8.69 -28.19 -0.15
CA GLU A 142 -8.84 -29.57 -0.62
C GLU A 142 -8.57 -30.60 0.47
N ASN A 143 -7.61 -30.33 1.34
CA ASN A 143 -7.25 -31.20 2.46
C ASN A 143 -8.17 -31.06 3.70
N GLY A 144 -9.18 -30.18 3.65
CA GLY A 144 -10.11 -29.96 4.78
C GLY A 144 -9.50 -29.26 6.00
N ILE A 145 -8.35 -28.57 5.83
CA ILE A 145 -7.72 -27.76 6.87
C ILE A 145 -8.50 -26.46 7.07
N ILE A 146 -9.05 -25.92 5.97
CA ILE A 146 -9.91 -24.76 5.95
C ILE A 146 -11.16 -25.04 5.10
N MET A 147 -12.19 -24.21 5.23
CA MET A 147 -13.31 -24.22 4.28
C MET A 147 -12.83 -23.88 2.87
N LYS A 148 -13.40 -24.54 1.86
CA LYS A 148 -13.08 -24.22 0.46
C LYS A 148 -13.48 -22.80 0.13
N ILE A 149 -12.51 -21.99 -0.28
CA ILE A 149 -12.68 -20.60 -0.67
C ILE A 149 -11.80 -20.32 -1.90
N ASP A 150 -12.25 -19.44 -2.77
CA ASP A 150 -11.38 -18.90 -3.83
C ASP A 150 -10.22 -18.11 -3.20
N PRO A 151 -8.94 -18.50 -3.43
CA PRO A 151 -7.78 -17.81 -2.87
C PRO A 151 -7.73 -16.31 -3.15
N LYS A 152 -8.23 -15.89 -4.32
CA LYS A 152 -8.27 -14.48 -4.72
C LYS A 152 -9.31 -13.70 -3.92
N ILE A 153 -10.45 -14.31 -3.61
CA ILE A 153 -11.49 -13.71 -2.76
C ILE A 153 -10.93 -13.52 -1.35
N LEU A 154 -10.34 -14.56 -0.77
CA LEU A 154 -9.72 -14.46 0.56
C LEU A 154 -8.66 -13.36 0.59
N PHE A 155 -7.82 -13.26 -0.43
CA PHE A 155 -6.79 -12.23 -0.50
C PHE A 155 -7.38 -10.80 -0.59
N ILE A 156 -8.43 -10.61 -1.38
CA ILE A 156 -9.17 -9.34 -1.45
C ILE A 156 -9.79 -8.98 -0.10
N ASP A 157 -10.36 -9.95 0.62
CA ASP A 157 -10.93 -9.73 1.96
C ASP A 157 -9.85 -9.29 2.96
N ILE A 158 -8.68 -9.96 2.95
CA ILE A 158 -7.54 -9.57 3.79
C ILE A 158 -7.12 -8.13 3.53
N ILE A 159 -6.93 -7.75 2.26
CA ILE A 159 -6.52 -6.39 1.87
C ILE A 159 -7.59 -5.38 2.28
N SER A 160 -8.85 -5.65 1.95
CA SER A 160 -9.97 -4.74 2.19
C SER A 160 -10.16 -4.48 3.69
N LEU A 161 -10.16 -5.53 4.50
CA LEU A 161 -10.28 -5.40 5.94
C LEU A 161 -9.07 -4.68 6.56
N SER A 162 -7.86 -4.90 6.04
CA SER A 162 -6.64 -4.28 6.57
C SER A 162 -6.51 -2.81 6.19
N LEU A 163 -6.85 -2.40 4.96
CA LEU A 163 -6.56 -1.08 4.42
C LEU A 163 -7.73 -0.09 4.45
N PHE A 164 -8.98 -0.57 4.39
CA PHE A 164 -10.16 0.31 4.34
C PHE A 164 -10.18 1.40 5.42
N PRO A 165 -9.87 1.13 6.70
CA PRO A 165 -9.88 2.17 7.73
C PRO A 165 -8.94 3.33 7.43
N PHE A 166 -7.82 3.08 6.78
CA PHE A 166 -6.83 4.09 6.42
C PHE A 166 -7.25 4.87 5.17
N VAL A 167 -7.75 4.18 4.14
CA VAL A 167 -8.26 4.80 2.91
C VAL A 167 -9.42 5.75 3.21
N ALA A 168 -10.33 5.32 4.06
CA ALA A 168 -11.51 6.08 4.48
C ALA A 168 -11.32 6.81 5.82
N SER A 169 -10.07 7.04 6.28
CA SER A 169 -9.78 7.49 7.64
C SER A 169 -10.49 8.78 8.05
N ALA A 170 -10.59 9.74 7.14
CA ALA A 170 -11.31 10.99 7.39
C ALA A 170 -12.82 10.75 7.61
N PHE A 171 -13.44 9.89 6.80
CA PHE A 171 -14.84 9.50 6.94
C PHE A 171 -15.05 8.70 8.23
N VAL A 172 -14.27 7.66 8.46
CA VAL A 172 -14.36 6.79 9.65
C VAL A 172 -14.22 7.61 10.92
N THR A 173 -13.19 8.47 11.01
CA THR A 173 -12.96 9.32 12.19
C THR A 173 -14.11 10.31 12.41
N LYS A 174 -14.61 10.93 11.34
CA LYS A 174 -15.66 11.96 11.44
C LYS A 174 -17.02 11.35 11.75
N PHE A 175 -17.37 10.25 11.08
CA PHE A 175 -18.70 9.67 11.11
C PHE A 175 -18.88 8.70 12.28
N LEU A 176 -17.93 7.75 12.48
CA LEU A 176 -18.07 6.72 13.52
C LEU A 176 -17.53 7.17 14.87
N TYR A 177 -16.49 8.00 14.89
CA TYR A 177 -15.83 8.42 16.15
C TYR A 177 -16.05 9.89 16.49
N SER A 178 -17.10 10.53 15.93
CA SER A 178 -17.49 11.92 16.27
C SER A 178 -16.31 12.90 16.27
N LYS A 179 -15.40 12.78 15.30
CA LYS A 179 -14.14 13.53 15.17
C LYS A 179 -13.08 13.25 16.23
N LYS A 180 -13.26 12.25 17.09
CA LYS A 180 -12.27 11.88 18.11
C LYS A 180 -11.22 10.95 17.52
N LYS A 181 -10.03 11.48 17.24
CA LYS A 181 -8.87 10.68 16.76
C LYS A 181 -8.47 9.56 17.73
N SER A 182 -8.69 9.72 19.04
CA SER A 182 -8.40 8.69 20.03
C SER A 182 -9.14 7.39 19.77
N GLY A 183 -10.43 7.45 19.44
CA GLY A 183 -11.23 6.25 19.14
C GLY A 183 -10.76 5.53 17.87
N PHE A 184 -10.39 6.29 16.84
CA PHE A 184 -9.79 5.71 15.63
C PHE A 184 -8.45 5.02 15.95
N ASN A 185 -7.57 5.68 16.70
CA ASN A 185 -6.27 5.12 17.05
C ASN A 185 -6.40 3.85 17.91
N GLU A 186 -7.37 3.80 18.81
CA GLU A 186 -7.64 2.61 19.63
C GLU A 186 -8.16 1.45 18.78
N MET A 187 -9.07 1.72 17.84
CA MET A 187 -9.51 0.72 16.87
C MET A 187 -8.34 0.14 16.06
N ILE A 188 -7.41 1.00 15.62
CA ILE A 188 -6.23 0.56 14.86
C ILE A 188 -5.27 -0.29 15.70
N LYS A 189 -5.11 -0.03 16.98
CA LYS A 189 -4.26 -0.86 17.87
C LYS A 189 -4.68 -2.33 17.89
N ASN A 190 -5.98 -2.58 17.88
CA ASN A 190 -6.53 -3.93 17.94
C ASN A 190 -6.85 -4.50 16.55
N ARG A 191 -6.53 -3.77 15.47
CA ARG A 191 -7.00 -4.12 14.13
C ARG A 191 -6.42 -5.42 13.61
N ILE A 192 -5.14 -5.69 13.88
CA ILE A 192 -4.46 -6.91 13.42
C ILE A 192 -5.14 -8.14 13.98
N ASP A 193 -5.30 -8.18 15.29
CA ASP A 193 -5.90 -9.34 15.96
C ASP A 193 -7.37 -9.49 15.56
N HIS A 194 -8.13 -8.41 15.54
CA HIS A 194 -9.54 -8.43 15.12
C HIS A 194 -9.73 -8.96 13.68
N VAL A 195 -8.92 -8.49 12.72
CA VAL A 195 -9.03 -8.94 11.32
C VAL A 195 -8.60 -10.40 11.20
N TYR A 196 -7.52 -10.78 11.90
CA TYR A 196 -7.05 -12.15 11.92
C TYR A 196 -8.11 -13.10 12.46
N GLU A 197 -8.64 -12.82 13.64
CA GLU A 197 -9.69 -13.64 14.27
C GLU A 197 -10.94 -13.76 13.39
N LEU A 198 -11.36 -12.64 12.78
CA LEU A 198 -12.52 -12.63 11.89
C LEU A 198 -12.30 -13.55 10.68
N ILE A 199 -11.13 -13.50 10.06
CA ILE A 199 -10.79 -14.32 8.90
C ILE A 199 -10.67 -15.79 9.30
N ILE A 200 -9.92 -16.10 10.37
CA ILE A 200 -9.69 -17.48 10.79
C ILE A 200 -11.00 -18.14 11.24
N LYS A 201 -11.84 -17.43 11.99
CA LYS A 201 -13.15 -17.96 12.40
C LYS A 201 -14.04 -18.33 11.21
N ASN A 202 -13.91 -17.65 10.08
CA ASN A 202 -14.67 -17.97 8.88
C ASN A 202 -13.97 -19.01 7.98
N LEU A 203 -12.69 -19.30 8.21
CA LEU A 203 -11.93 -20.30 7.48
C LEU A 203 -11.93 -21.68 8.18
N THR A 204 -11.99 -21.70 9.50
CA THR A 204 -11.97 -22.96 10.26
C THR A 204 -13.37 -23.57 10.35
N LEU A 205 -13.42 -24.90 10.22
CA LEU A 205 -14.63 -25.73 10.31
C LEU A 205 -15.15 -25.82 11.75
#